data_91f63acf0a450e05c07c325f7d2c3efd
#
_entry.id   91f63acf0a450e05c07c325f7d2c3efd
#
_cell.length_a   1.000
_cell.length_b   1.000
_cell.length_c   1.000
_cell.angle_alpha   90.00
_cell.angle_beta   90.00
_cell.angle_gamma   90.00
#
_symmetry.space_group_name_H-M   'P 1'
#
loop_
_entity.id
_entity.type
_entity.pdbx_description
1 polymer ?
#
loop_
_entity_poly.entity_id
_entity_poly.type
_entity_poly.pdbx_seq_one_letter_code
_entity_poly.pdbx_strand_id
1 'polypeptide(L)'
;MNLKAHNLVKLTCILLFLVKITGSHLCAEIPTFVNESIYSSNKAKVSSIDSNLMADLVILDGGLEQGLRLGMVCLVERGVQLIGELIIIESGSNCSAALILNLTENSIIQSGDDVRIKTFQNS
;
A
#
# COMPACT_ATOMS: atom_id res chain seq x y z
N MET A 1 -30.86 -30.40 -28.52
CA MET A 1 -31.20 -29.06 -28.02
C MET A 1 -30.54 -28.69 -26.72
N ASN A 2 -30.09 -29.61 -25.90
CA ASN A 2 -29.42 -29.33 -24.64
C ASN A 2 -27.97 -28.80 -24.77
N LEU A 3 -27.34 -28.94 -25.92
CA LEU A 3 -25.98 -28.52 -26.22
C LEU A 3 -25.83 -26.99 -26.28
N LYS A 4 -26.86 -26.25 -26.73
CA LYS A 4 -26.82 -24.77 -26.80
C LYS A 4 -26.95 -24.12 -25.42
N ALA A 5 -27.76 -24.65 -24.54
CA ALA A 5 -27.91 -24.17 -23.19
C ALA A 5 -26.62 -24.43 -22.34
N HIS A 6 -25.96 -25.56 -22.60
CA HIS A 6 -24.73 -25.92 -21.91
C HIS A 6 -23.55 -25.01 -22.29
N ASN A 7 -23.47 -24.63 -23.57
CA ASN A 7 -22.46 -23.71 -24.06
C ASN A 7 -22.71 -22.26 -23.57
N LEU A 8 -23.95 -21.86 -23.41
CA LEU A 8 -24.32 -20.54 -22.89
C LEU A 8 -23.92 -20.41 -21.40
N VAL A 9 -24.15 -21.43 -20.60
CA VAL A 9 -23.78 -21.47 -19.17
C VAL A 9 -22.25 -21.46 -19.01
N LYS A 10 -21.52 -22.18 -19.85
CA LYS A 10 -20.05 -22.15 -19.87
C LYS A 10 -19.51 -20.78 -20.26
N LEU A 11 -20.13 -20.12 -21.23
CA LEU A 11 -19.72 -18.78 -21.67
C LEU A 11 -19.96 -17.72 -20.58
N THR A 12 -21.10 -17.79 -19.90
CA THR A 12 -21.41 -16.89 -18.78
C THR A 12 -20.49 -17.11 -17.59
N CYS A 13 -20.10 -18.34 -17.27
CA CYS A 13 -19.13 -18.65 -16.23
C CYS A 13 -17.73 -18.11 -16.56
N ILE A 14 -17.29 -18.20 -17.80
CA ILE A 14 -16.00 -17.66 -18.27
C ILE A 14 -16.00 -16.14 -18.21
N LEU A 15 -17.08 -15.48 -18.60
CA LEU A 15 -17.24 -14.03 -18.52
C LEU A 15 -17.23 -13.53 -17.06
N LEU A 16 -17.91 -14.22 -16.15
CA LEU A 16 -17.90 -13.91 -14.72
C LEU A 16 -16.52 -14.12 -14.10
N PHE A 17 -15.76 -15.10 -14.57
CA PHE A 17 -14.39 -15.35 -14.12
C PHE A 17 -13.42 -14.27 -14.59
N LEU A 18 -13.55 -13.80 -15.82
CA LEU A 18 -12.75 -12.71 -16.39
C LEU A 18 -12.98 -11.38 -15.67
N VAL A 19 -14.21 -11.08 -15.27
CA VAL A 19 -14.55 -9.87 -14.50
C VAL A 19 -13.91 -9.88 -13.11
N LYS A 20 -13.71 -11.03 -12.50
CA LYS A 20 -13.05 -11.15 -11.20
C LYS A 20 -11.54 -10.93 -11.26
N ILE A 21 -10.89 -11.22 -12.38
CA ILE A 21 -9.44 -11.05 -12.55
C ILE A 21 -9.07 -9.58 -12.76
N THR A 22 -9.95 -8.76 -13.34
CA THR A 22 -9.72 -7.34 -13.60
C THR A 22 -9.88 -6.45 -12.38
N GLY A 23 -10.34 -6.98 -11.23
CA GLY A 23 -10.57 -6.23 -10.00
C GLY A 23 -9.41 -6.25 -9.00
N SER A 24 -8.31 -6.96 -9.27
CA SER A 24 -7.19 -7.05 -8.34
C SER A 24 -6.11 -6.01 -8.65
N HIS A 25 -6.42 -4.75 -8.47
CA HIS A 25 -5.40 -3.72 -8.42
C HIS A 25 -4.82 -3.62 -7.01
N LEU A 26 -3.49 -3.54 -6.90
CA LEU A 26 -2.75 -3.37 -5.64
C LEU A 26 -3.17 -2.12 -4.87
N CYS A 27 -3.61 -1.09 -5.56
CA CYS A 27 -4.19 0.13 -4.99
C CYS A 27 -5.62 0.24 -5.49
N ALA A 28 -6.54 -0.46 -4.84
CA ALA A 28 -7.96 -0.34 -5.15
C ALA A 28 -8.41 1.10 -4.86
N GLU A 29 -8.95 1.78 -5.87
CA GLU A 29 -9.52 3.10 -5.69
C GLU A 29 -10.76 3.00 -4.79
N ILE A 30 -10.64 3.52 -3.58
CA ILE A 30 -11.77 3.72 -2.69
C ILE A 30 -12.49 4.99 -3.15
N PRO A 31 -13.81 4.96 -3.31
CA PRO A 31 -14.56 6.16 -3.70
C PRO A 31 -14.24 7.33 -2.78
N THR A 32 -13.92 8.46 -3.38
CA THR A 32 -13.42 9.66 -2.71
C THR A 32 -14.34 10.28 -1.65
N PHE A 33 -15.61 9.88 -1.61
CA PHE A 33 -16.55 10.39 -0.60
C PHE A 33 -16.43 9.68 0.77
N VAL A 34 -15.62 8.63 0.89
CA VAL A 34 -15.34 7.93 2.17
C VAL A 34 -14.05 8.47 2.80
N ASN A 35 -13.56 9.61 2.36
CA ASN A 35 -12.28 10.14 2.80
C ASN A 35 -12.30 10.69 4.22
N GLU A 36 -12.18 9.81 5.17
CA GLU A 36 -11.62 10.17 6.47
C GLU A 36 -10.10 10.44 6.39
N SER A 37 -9.47 10.05 5.30
CA SER A 37 -8.04 10.23 5.06
C SER A 37 -7.59 11.68 4.92
N ILE A 38 -8.49 12.62 4.66
CA ILE A 38 -8.20 14.06 4.63
C ILE A 38 -7.64 14.55 5.97
N TYR A 39 -8.01 13.89 7.07
CA TYR A 39 -7.57 14.25 8.42
C TYR A 39 -6.35 13.48 8.91
N SER A 40 -5.92 12.45 8.22
CA SER A 40 -4.72 11.68 8.54
C SER A 40 -3.54 12.09 7.67
N SER A 41 -3.36 13.39 7.46
CA SER A 41 -2.24 13.92 6.71
C SER A 41 -0.91 13.44 7.28
N ASN A 42 0.00 13.05 6.40
CA ASN A 42 1.36 12.62 6.72
C ASN A 42 1.46 11.27 7.45
N LYS A 43 0.40 10.46 7.40
CA LYS A 43 0.38 9.13 8.01
C LYS A 43 -0.08 8.07 7.02
N ALA A 44 0.44 6.87 7.18
CA ALA A 44 0.06 5.69 6.45
C ALA A 44 0.31 4.45 7.32
N LYS A 45 -0.03 3.28 6.80
CA LYS A 45 0.34 2.00 7.40
C LYS A 45 1.09 1.14 6.39
N VAL A 46 1.93 0.26 6.89
CA VAL A 46 2.56 -0.75 6.06
C VAL A 46 1.49 -1.76 5.63
N SER A 47 1.27 -1.85 4.34
CA SER A 47 0.35 -2.81 3.74
C SER A 47 1.00 -4.17 3.55
N SER A 48 2.17 -4.19 2.91
CA SER A 48 2.91 -5.42 2.65
C SER A 48 4.40 -5.14 2.48
N ILE A 49 5.18 -6.20 2.55
CA ILE A 49 6.63 -6.16 2.31
C ILE A 49 6.95 -7.18 1.24
N ASP A 50 7.61 -6.76 0.17
CA ASP A 50 8.08 -7.64 -0.88
C ASP A 50 9.59 -7.80 -0.76
N SER A 51 10.01 -8.97 -0.29
CA SER A 51 11.42 -9.32 -0.13
C SER A 51 11.98 -10.15 -1.30
N ASN A 52 11.22 -10.28 -2.39
CA ASN A 52 11.67 -11.03 -3.58
C ASN A 52 12.63 -10.24 -4.47
N LEU A 53 12.77 -8.95 -4.23
CA LEU A 53 13.69 -8.07 -4.95
C LEU A 53 15.05 -8.01 -4.23
N MET A 54 16.05 -7.47 -4.91
CA MET A 54 17.38 -7.24 -4.33
C MET A 54 17.38 -6.30 -3.13
N ALA A 55 16.31 -5.53 -2.94
CA ALA A 55 16.06 -4.67 -1.80
C ALA A 55 14.65 -4.91 -1.30
N ASP A 56 14.45 -4.86 0.01
CA ASP A 56 13.13 -5.02 0.62
C ASP A 56 12.25 -3.82 0.28
N LEU A 57 11.23 -4.08 -0.51
CA LEU A 57 10.24 -3.09 -0.92
C LEU A 57 9.08 -3.11 0.06
N VAL A 58 8.77 -1.96 0.63
CA VAL A 58 7.66 -1.78 1.57
C VAL A 58 6.54 -1.04 0.86
N ILE A 59 5.36 -1.63 0.84
CA ILE A 59 4.15 -1.01 0.27
C ILE A 59 3.35 -0.37 1.39
N LEU A 60 3.01 0.89 1.20
CA LEU A 60 2.22 1.69 2.15
C LEU A 60 0.81 1.91 1.60
N ASP A 61 -0.17 1.96 2.50
CA ASP A 61 -1.57 2.25 2.18
C ASP A 61 -1.88 3.74 2.10
N GLY A 62 -0.88 4.57 1.95
CA GLY A 62 -0.98 6.00 1.76
C GLY A 62 -0.05 6.48 0.66
N GLY A 63 -0.43 7.56 0.00
CA GLY A 63 0.32 8.15 -1.11
C GLY A 63 0.22 9.67 -1.14
N LEU A 64 0.06 10.22 -2.32
CA LEU A 64 -0.01 11.68 -2.53
C LEU A 64 -1.14 12.35 -1.75
N GLU A 65 -2.28 11.69 -1.62
CA GLU A 65 -3.43 12.20 -0.85
C GLU A 65 -3.10 12.37 0.64
N GLN A 66 -2.22 11.54 1.18
CA GLN A 66 -1.72 11.63 2.54
C GLN A 66 -0.46 12.50 2.66
N GLY A 67 -0.02 13.11 1.57
CA GLY A 67 1.17 13.95 1.54
C GLY A 67 2.49 13.20 1.42
N LEU A 68 2.46 11.91 1.12
CA LEU A 68 3.66 11.10 0.88
C LEU A 68 4.18 11.32 -0.53
N ARG A 69 5.35 11.89 -0.65
CA ARG A 69 5.97 12.25 -1.93
C ARG A 69 7.29 11.53 -2.13
N LEU A 70 7.66 11.37 -3.39
CA LEU A 70 8.96 10.83 -3.79
C LEU A 70 10.12 11.53 -3.05
N GLY A 71 11.03 10.73 -2.51
CA GLY A 71 12.21 11.21 -1.79
C GLY A 71 11.98 11.57 -0.33
N MET A 72 10.76 11.55 0.17
CA MET A 72 10.49 11.79 1.58
C MET A 72 10.94 10.62 2.44
N VAL A 73 11.50 10.95 3.60
CA VAL A 73 11.87 9.97 4.62
C VAL A 73 10.73 9.87 5.62
N CYS A 74 10.37 8.64 5.94
CA CYS A 74 9.30 8.32 6.86
C CYS A 74 9.85 7.49 8.03
N LEU A 75 9.24 7.66 9.19
CA LEU A 75 9.48 6.84 10.37
C LEU A 75 8.44 5.73 10.44
N VAL A 76 8.87 4.53 10.78
CA VAL A 76 8.00 3.39 11.04
C VAL A 76 7.96 3.16 12.55
N GLU A 77 6.75 3.13 13.10
CA GLU A 77 6.52 2.99 14.53
C GLU A 77 5.51 1.86 14.81
N ARG A 78 5.70 1.19 15.92
CA ARG A 78 4.75 0.20 16.43
C ARG A 78 4.44 0.58 17.88
N GLY A 79 3.26 1.21 18.07
CA GLY A 79 2.95 1.85 19.33
C GLY A 79 3.92 3.00 19.61
N VAL A 80 4.67 2.93 20.71
CA VAL A 80 5.68 3.95 21.06
C VAL A 80 7.09 3.60 20.60
N GLN A 81 7.27 2.41 20.00
CA GLN A 81 8.58 1.93 19.58
C GLN A 81 8.89 2.34 18.14
N LEU A 82 10.05 2.95 17.93
CA LEU A 82 10.59 3.21 16.60
C LEU A 82 11.12 1.89 16.01
N ILE A 83 10.62 1.51 14.85
CA ILE A 83 11.03 0.28 14.14
C ILE A 83 12.13 0.58 13.13
N GLY A 84 11.99 1.68 12.37
CA GLY A 84 12.97 2.02 11.35
C GLY A 84 12.60 3.25 10.55
N GLU A 85 13.33 3.46 9.46
CA GLU A 85 13.14 4.57 8.54
C GLU A 85 12.99 4.06 7.11
N LEU A 86 12.12 4.69 6.36
CA LEU A 86 11.85 4.39 4.94
C LEU A 86 12.08 5.64 4.08
N ILE A 87 12.43 5.44 2.82
CA ILE A 87 12.40 6.49 1.81
C ILE A 87 11.37 6.14 0.75
N ILE A 88 10.52 7.10 0.42
CA ILE A 88 9.51 6.93 -0.63
C ILE A 88 10.20 6.98 -1.99
N ILE A 89 10.06 5.91 -2.77
CA ILE A 89 10.64 5.81 -4.11
C ILE A 89 9.61 5.97 -5.21
N GLU A 90 8.34 5.75 -4.89
CA GLU A 90 7.22 5.97 -5.80
C GLU A 90 5.96 6.25 -4.99
N SER A 91 5.12 7.16 -5.51
CA SER A 91 3.89 7.52 -4.82
C SER A 91 2.74 7.68 -5.82
N GLY A 92 1.68 6.90 -5.61
CA GLY A 92 0.39 7.06 -6.29
C GLY A 92 -0.57 7.88 -5.43
N SER A 93 -1.83 7.93 -5.84
CA SER A 93 -2.85 8.73 -5.13
C SER A 93 -3.00 8.32 -3.67
N ASN A 94 -3.19 7.03 -3.42
CA ASN A 94 -3.48 6.47 -2.08
C ASN A 94 -2.63 5.25 -1.72
N CYS A 95 -1.57 5.01 -2.46
CA CYS A 95 -0.56 4.02 -2.11
C CYS A 95 0.82 4.51 -2.52
N SER A 96 1.85 3.97 -1.90
CA SER A 96 3.23 4.30 -2.19
C SER A 96 4.14 3.11 -1.97
N ALA A 97 5.31 3.16 -2.59
CA ALA A 97 6.37 2.20 -2.41
C ALA A 97 7.59 2.88 -1.76
N ALA A 98 8.21 2.20 -0.83
CA ALA A 98 9.34 2.72 -0.08
C ALA A 98 10.42 1.66 0.09
N LEU A 99 11.65 2.12 0.26
CA LEU A 99 12.79 1.28 0.61
C LEU A 99 13.19 1.52 2.07
N ILE A 100 13.69 0.47 2.69
CA ILE A 100 14.20 0.54 4.06
C ILE A 100 15.56 1.25 4.04
N LEU A 101 15.67 2.37 4.75
CA LEU A 101 16.93 3.08 4.96
C LEU A 101 17.67 2.57 6.18
N ASN A 102 16.94 2.35 7.25
CA ASN A 102 17.52 1.95 8.54
C ASN A 102 16.49 1.18 9.36
N LEU A 103 16.97 0.24 10.16
CA LEU A 103 16.18 -0.50 11.14
C LEU A 103 16.79 -0.33 12.51
N THR A 104 15.94 -0.18 13.52
CA THR A 104 16.35 -0.24 14.91
C THR A 104 16.81 -1.66 15.26
N GLU A 105 17.77 -1.81 16.17
CA GLU A 105 18.28 -3.11 16.57
C GLU A 105 17.17 -4.10 16.92
N ASN A 106 17.29 -5.31 16.37
CA ASN A 106 16.34 -6.40 16.57
C ASN A 106 14.89 -6.08 16.13
N SER A 107 14.71 -5.10 15.25
CA SER A 107 13.40 -4.72 14.74
C SER A 107 13.23 -5.14 13.28
N ILE A 108 12.01 -5.55 12.94
CA ILE A 108 11.60 -5.91 11.59
C ILE A 108 10.29 -5.18 11.30
N ILE A 109 10.19 -4.57 10.12
CA ILE A 109 8.97 -3.94 9.67
C ILE A 109 7.92 -5.01 9.37
N GLN A 110 6.70 -4.80 9.84
CA GLN A 110 5.58 -5.72 9.66
C GLN A 110 4.38 -4.99 9.08
N SER A 111 3.52 -5.73 8.39
CA SER A 111 2.22 -5.23 7.95
C SER A 111 1.43 -4.70 9.14
N GLY A 112 0.82 -3.54 8.99
CA GLY A 112 0.08 -2.87 10.05
C GLY A 112 0.88 -1.85 10.87
N ASP A 113 2.20 -1.80 10.70
CA ASP A 113 3.03 -0.78 11.36
C ASP A 113 2.64 0.63 10.89
N ASP A 114 2.67 1.58 11.80
CA ASP A 114 2.37 2.97 11.51
C ASP A 114 3.55 3.68 10.86
N VAL A 115 3.26 4.47 9.84
CA VAL A 115 4.26 5.24 9.09
C VAL A 115 3.88 6.71 9.13
N ARG A 116 4.83 7.57 9.45
CA ARG A 116 4.66 9.02 9.42
C ARG A 116 5.86 9.70 8.79
N ILE A 117 5.66 10.85 8.20
CA ILE A 117 6.75 11.64 7.63
C ILE A 117 7.69 12.10 8.75
N LYS A 118 8.99 11.92 8.53
CA LYS A 118 10.01 12.42 9.44
C LYS A 118 10.12 13.94 9.29
N THR A 119 9.69 14.63 10.33
CA THR A 119 9.83 16.09 10.39
C THR A 119 11.13 16.46 11.08
N PHE A 120 11.93 17.29 10.41
CA PHE A 120 13.10 17.90 11.08
C PHE A 120 12.61 19.11 11.88
N GLN A 121 12.72 19.03 13.16
CA GLN A 121 12.57 20.22 13.99
C GLN A 121 13.89 21.00 13.89
N ASN A 122 13.85 22.10 13.18
CA ASN A 122 14.91 23.09 13.28
C ASN A 122 14.78 23.76 14.65
N SER A 123 15.59 23.31 15.55
CA SER A 123 15.76 23.99 16.84
C SER A 123 16.68 25.18 16.69
#